data_1181ff1374c67c382c92b56224c6492a
#
_entry.id   1181ff1374c67c382c92b56224c6492a
#
_cell.length_a   1.000
_cell.length_b   1.000
_cell.length_c   1.000
_cell.angle_alpha   90.00
_cell.angle_beta   90.00
_cell.angle_gamma   90.00
#
_symmetry.space_group_name_H-M   'P 1'
#
loop_
_entity.id
_entity.type
_entity.pdbx_description
1 polymer ?
#
loop_
_entity_poly.entity_id
_entity_poly.type
_entity_poly.pdbx_seq_one_letter_code
_entity_poly.pdbx_strand_id
1 'polypeptide(L)'
;MKRFLLAAVVAVAVVSGVRAQNVKVGDKLADFTLTSTNGEQVSLSQFKGQVVLVDFWASWCGPCRRENPAVVAAYNKYKNKKFKKGKGKGLVVLSVSLDNDKDKWVKAIEEDGLIWDTHVSDLKGWAGIAQKFDIKSIPTNFLINGEGTVVGIGLRGERLMDALKKL
;
A
#
# COMPACT_ATOMS: atom_id res chain seq x y z
N MET A 1 -12.49 -56.93 -31.12
CA MET A 1 -12.01 -56.51 -29.79
C MET A 1 -11.47 -55.09 -29.90
N LYS A 2 -12.26 -54.08 -29.45
CA LYS A 2 -11.86 -52.64 -29.49
C LYS A 2 -11.18 -52.30 -28.16
N ARG A 3 -9.90 -51.96 -28.20
CA ARG A 3 -9.14 -51.50 -27.05
C ARG A 3 -9.40 -49.99 -26.84
N PHE A 4 -10.09 -49.62 -25.79
CA PHE A 4 -10.21 -48.20 -25.33
C PHE A 4 -8.94 -47.87 -24.53
N LEU A 5 -8.14 -46.94 -25.08
CA LEU A 5 -7.04 -46.31 -24.36
C LEU A 5 -7.65 -45.16 -23.51
N LEU A 6 -7.66 -45.34 -22.19
CA LEU A 6 -7.96 -44.25 -21.26
C LEU A 6 -6.72 -43.33 -21.16
N ALA A 7 -6.81 -42.12 -21.70
CA ALA A 7 -5.80 -41.13 -21.47
C ALA A 7 -6.07 -40.44 -20.10
N ALA A 8 -5.19 -40.68 -19.14
CA ALA A 8 -5.22 -40.02 -17.84
C ALA A 8 -4.70 -38.58 -18.02
N VAL A 9 -5.60 -37.60 -17.89
CA VAL A 9 -5.22 -36.15 -17.82
C VAL A 9 -4.71 -35.88 -16.41
N VAL A 10 -3.40 -35.75 -16.27
CA VAL A 10 -2.77 -35.26 -15.01
C VAL A 10 -2.92 -33.75 -14.96
N ALA A 11 -3.85 -33.27 -14.15
CA ALA A 11 -3.98 -31.84 -13.84
C ALA A 11 -2.84 -31.43 -12.91
N VAL A 12 -1.84 -30.73 -13.44
CA VAL A 12 -0.78 -30.12 -12.64
C VAL A 12 -1.37 -28.86 -11.99
N ALA A 13 -1.69 -28.95 -10.71
CA ALA A 13 -2.07 -27.80 -9.91
C ALA A 13 -0.82 -26.93 -9.70
N VAL A 14 -0.77 -25.79 -10.40
CA VAL A 14 0.26 -24.75 -10.15
C VAL A 14 -0.09 -24.09 -8.83
N VAL A 15 0.57 -24.54 -7.75
CA VAL A 15 0.53 -23.85 -6.46
C VAL A 15 1.37 -22.58 -6.61
N SER A 16 0.72 -21.47 -6.91
CA SER A 16 1.35 -20.14 -6.90
C SER A 16 1.64 -19.76 -5.45
N GLY A 17 2.80 -20.18 -4.95
CA GLY A 17 3.32 -19.73 -3.67
C GLY A 17 3.47 -18.21 -3.69
N VAL A 18 2.79 -17.52 -2.78
CA VAL A 18 2.96 -16.07 -2.57
C VAL A 18 4.39 -15.85 -2.07
N ARG A 19 5.30 -15.52 -2.97
CA ARG A 19 6.65 -15.09 -2.57
C ARG A 19 6.55 -13.66 -2.05
N ALA A 20 7.18 -13.39 -0.91
CA ALA A 20 7.34 -12.03 -0.41
C ALA A 20 8.05 -11.17 -1.46
N GLN A 21 7.50 -9.98 -1.74
CA GLN A 21 8.10 -9.07 -2.70
C GLN A 21 9.14 -8.18 -2.00
N ASN A 22 10.43 -8.40 -2.27
CA ASN A 22 11.48 -7.45 -1.89
C ASN A 22 11.45 -6.25 -2.85
N VAL A 23 10.70 -5.22 -2.47
CA VAL A 23 10.40 -4.06 -3.32
C VAL A 23 11.60 -3.14 -3.45
N LYS A 24 11.94 -2.74 -4.70
CA LYS A 24 12.99 -1.78 -5.03
C LYS A 24 12.44 -0.61 -5.85
N VAL A 25 13.15 0.50 -5.83
CA VAL A 25 12.86 1.63 -6.74
C VAL A 25 13.02 1.17 -8.18
N GLY A 26 12.02 1.45 -9.02
CA GLY A 26 11.90 0.97 -10.40
C GLY A 26 10.97 -0.23 -10.59
N ASP A 27 10.65 -0.97 -9.52
CA ASP A 27 9.74 -2.11 -9.61
C ASP A 27 8.29 -1.65 -9.80
N LYS A 28 7.47 -2.52 -10.38
CA LYS A 28 6.01 -2.43 -10.29
C LYS A 28 5.57 -3.00 -8.95
N LEU A 29 4.85 -2.20 -8.16
CA LEU A 29 4.30 -2.71 -6.92
C LEU A 29 3.17 -3.71 -7.22
N ALA A 30 3.25 -4.91 -6.64
CA ALA A 30 2.22 -5.93 -6.81
C ALA A 30 0.88 -5.44 -6.27
N ASP A 31 -0.20 -5.70 -7.01
CA ASP A 31 -1.54 -5.35 -6.57
C ASP A 31 -1.94 -6.12 -5.31
N PHE A 32 -2.75 -5.48 -4.49
CA PHE A 32 -3.35 -6.08 -3.30
C PHE A 32 -4.71 -5.43 -3.01
N THR A 33 -5.55 -6.16 -2.33
CA THR A 33 -6.87 -5.71 -1.88
C THR A 33 -6.96 -5.91 -0.37
N LEU A 34 -7.40 -4.89 0.33
CA LEU A 34 -7.63 -4.92 1.79
C LEU A 34 -8.99 -4.27 2.12
N THR A 35 -9.46 -4.52 3.33
CA THR A 35 -10.72 -3.98 3.82
C THR A 35 -10.49 -2.61 4.46
N SER A 36 -11.31 -1.64 4.08
CA SER A 36 -11.28 -0.29 4.65
C SER A 36 -12.01 -0.21 6.02
N THR A 37 -11.95 0.96 6.64
CA THR A 37 -12.62 1.20 7.94
C THR A 37 -14.15 1.04 7.86
N ASN A 38 -14.76 1.33 6.70
CA ASN A 38 -16.19 1.17 6.44
C ASN A 38 -16.57 -0.22 5.91
N GLY A 39 -15.61 -1.15 5.75
CA GLY A 39 -15.85 -2.53 5.29
C GLY A 39 -15.76 -2.74 3.79
N GLU A 40 -15.47 -1.72 3.01
CA GLU A 40 -15.29 -1.84 1.55
C GLU A 40 -13.95 -2.46 1.18
N GLN A 41 -13.92 -3.15 0.05
CA GLN A 41 -12.69 -3.70 -0.52
C GLN A 41 -11.98 -2.63 -1.35
N VAL A 42 -10.76 -2.31 -0.98
CA VAL A 42 -9.92 -1.31 -1.66
C VAL A 42 -8.69 -2.00 -2.25
N SER A 43 -8.54 -1.89 -3.57
CA SER A 43 -7.39 -2.43 -4.31
C SER A 43 -6.43 -1.31 -4.73
N LEU A 44 -5.13 -1.56 -4.68
CA LEU A 44 -4.13 -0.59 -5.16
C LEU A 44 -4.38 -0.21 -6.63
N SER A 45 -4.82 -1.16 -7.46
CA SER A 45 -5.13 -0.95 -8.88
C SER A 45 -6.24 0.06 -9.17
N GLN A 46 -7.09 0.38 -8.19
CA GLN A 46 -8.12 1.42 -8.32
C GLN A 46 -7.52 2.82 -8.51
N PHE A 47 -6.28 3.02 -8.08
CA PHE A 47 -5.58 4.30 -8.13
C PHE A 47 -4.65 4.46 -9.34
N LYS A 48 -4.84 3.65 -10.40
CA LYS A 48 -4.09 3.82 -11.65
C LYS A 48 -4.26 5.24 -12.20
N GLY A 49 -3.16 5.84 -12.63
CA GLY A 49 -3.14 7.23 -13.11
C GLY A 49 -3.02 8.27 -12.00
N GLN A 50 -2.87 7.85 -10.74
CA GLN A 50 -2.59 8.71 -9.60
C GLN A 50 -1.20 8.42 -9.02
N VAL A 51 -0.61 9.41 -8.36
CA VAL A 51 0.56 9.18 -7.51
C VAL A 51 0.07 8.66 -6.17
N VAL A 52 0.59 7.52 -5.71
CA VAL A 52 0.12 6.90 -4.46
C VAL A 52 1.26 6.75 -3.48
N LEU A 53 1.05 7.20 -2.26
CA LEU A 53 1.86 6.85 -1.09
C LEU A 53 1.21 5.66 -0.40
N VAL A 54 1.80 4.47 -0.53
CA VAL A 54 1.39 3.28 0.24
C VAL A 54 2.15 3.33 1.55
N ASP A 55 1.47 3.66 2.64
CA ASP A 55 2.09 3.94 3.93
C ASP A 55 1.73 2.89 4.98
N PHE A 56 2.73 2.13 5.46
CA PHE A 56 2.59 1.09 6.47
C PHE A 56 2.83 1.67 7.86
N TRP A 57 1.83 1.59 8.71
CA TRP A 57 1.83 2.16 10.04
C TRP A 57 0.99 1.34 11.03
N ALA A 58 0.87 1.79 12.27
CA ALA A 58 -0.09 1.26 13.23
C ALA A 58 -0.39 2.27 14.34
N SER A 59 -1.52 2.12 15.02
CA SER A 59 -1.94 2.97 16.15
C SER A 59 -0.95 2.95 17.31
N TRP A 60 -0.31 1.82 17.55
CA TRP A 60 0.70 1.61 18.59
C TRP A 60 2.11 2.04 18.19
N CYS A 61 2.33 2.43 16.93
CA CYS A 61 3.64 2.82 16.42
C CYS A 61 3.91 4.31 16.71
N GLY A 62 4.57 4.63 17.81
CA GLY A 62 4.91 6.00 18.18
C GLY A 62 5.68 6.78 17.10
N PRO A 63 6.72 6.22 16.45
CA PRO A 63 7.39 6.89 15.33
C PRO A 63 6.46 7.17 14.14
N CYS A 64 5.51 6.27 13.82
CA CYS A 64 4.52 6.48 12.76
C CYS A 64 3.62 7.68 13.09
N ARG A 65 3.10 7.72 14.34
CA ARG A 65 2.24 8.79 14.82
C ARG A 65 2.93 10.17 14.74
N ARG A 66 4.24 10.24 15.00
CA ARG A 66 5.03 11.47 14.84
C ARG A 66 5.24 11.87 13.38
N GLU A 67 5.22 10.94 12.44
CA GLU A 67 5.35 11.21 11.00
C GLU A 67 4.02 11.63 10.36
N ASN A 68 2.88 11.21 10.90
CA ASN A 68 1.54 11.48 10.37
C ASN A 68 1.27 12.95 10.02
N PRO A 69 1.67 13.96 10.81
CA PRO A 69 1.52 15.36 10.42
C PRO A 69 2.22 15.73 9.11
N ALA A 70 3.40 15.15 8.82
CA ALA A 70 4.11 15.38 7.56
C ALA A 70 3.38 14.74 6.37
N VAL A 71 2.77 13.55 6.58
CA VAL A 71 1.93 12.90 5.57
C VAL A 71 0.68 13.73 5.29
N VAL A 72 0.01 14.25 6.33
CA VAL A 72 -1.15 15.17 6.19
C VAL A 72 -0.78 16.42 5.41
N ALA A 73 0.38 17.03 5.72
CA ALA A 73 0.86 18.20 4.99
C ALA A 73 1.13 17.90 3.50
N ALA A 74 1.74 16.75 3.21
CA ALA A 74 1.98 16.28 1.85
C ALA A 74 0.66 16.03 1.10
N TYR A 75 -0.29 15.33 1.73
CA TYR A 75 -1.61 15.09 1.15
C TYR A 75 -2.34 16.39 0.81
N ASN A 76 -2.45 17.32 1.75
CA ASN A 76 -3.11 18.60 1.53
C ASN A 76 -2.50 19.40 0.38
N LYS A 77 -1.16 19.37 0.26
CA LYS A 77 -0.44 20.12 -0.79
C LYS A 77 -0.58 19.47 -2.18
N TYR A 78 -0.68 18.14 -2.25
CA TYR A 78 -0.52 17.42 -3.51
C TYR A 78 -1.76 16.65 -3.97
N LYS A 79 -2.83 16.53 -3.17
CA LYS A 79 -4.05 15.76 -3.50
C LYS A 79 -4.71 16.15 -4.82
N ASN A 80 -4.57 17.42 -5.25
CA ASN A 80 -5.15 17.94 -6.50
C ASN A 80 -4.10 18.30 -7.57
N LYS A 81 -2.81 18.01 -7.33
CA LYS A 81 -1.74 18.41 -8.23
C LYS A 81 -1.58 17.42 -9.38
N LYS A 82 -1.34 17.92 -10.61
CA LYS A 82 -0.90 17.11 -11.73
C LYS A 82 0.62 16.91 -11.65
N PHE A 83 1.05 15.67 -11.70
CA PHE A 83 2.46 15.28 -11.69
C PHE A 83 2.91 14.97 -13.11
N LYS A 84 3.70 15.87 -13.72
CA LYS A 84 4.15 15.72 -15.11
C LYS A 84 5.10 14.52 -15.27
N LYS A 85 6.15 14.44 -14.45
CA LYS A 85 7.13 13.36 -14.46
C LYS A 85 6.59 12.08 -13.80
N GLY A 86 5.73 12.22 -12.78
CA GLY A 86 5.07 11.12 -12.10
C GLY A 86 3.93 10.50 -12.89
N LYS A 87 3.58 11.10 -14.06
CA LYS A 87 2.50 10.63 -14.93
C LYS A 87 1.20 10.33 -14.19
N GLY A 88 0.84 11.18 -13.19
CA GLY A 88 -0.30 10.97 -12.32
C GLY A 88 -1.07 12.24 -12.01
N LYS A 89 -2.32 12.07 -11.57
CA LYS A 89 -3.20 13.15 -11.11
C LYS A 89 -3.47 12.96 -9.63
N GLY A 90 -3.11 13.96 -8.83
CA GLY A 90 -3.34 13.93 -7.39
C GLY A 90 -2.45 12.95 -6.63
N LEU A 91 -2.26 13.23 -5.35
CA LEU A 91 -1.66 12.31 -4.39
C LEU A 91 -2.76 11.58 -3.65
N VAL A 92 -2.74 10.27 -3.71
CA VAL A 92 -3.50 9.38 -2.82
C VAL A 92 -2.57 8.88 -1.73
N VAL A 93 -3.05 8.84 -0.49
CA VAL A 93 -2.39 8.14 0.61
C VAL A 93 -3.17 6.87 0.89
N LEU A 94 -2.65 5.71 0.49
CA LEU A 94 -3.21 4.41 0.86
C LEU A 94 -2.55 3.98 2.16
N SER A 95 -3.22 4.28 3.27
CA SER A 95 -2.76 3.98 4.62
C SER A 95 -3.05 2.53 4.99
N VAL A 96 -1.99 1.73 5.11
CA VAL A 96 -2.06 0.29 5.43
C VAL A 96 -1.72 0.09 6.90
N SER A 97 -2.73 -0.21 7.72
CA SER A 97 -2.53 -0.44 9.14
C SER A 97 -2.12 -1.88 9.44
N LEU A 98 -1.13 -2.04 10.34
CA LEU A 98 -0.70 -3.30 10.93
C LEU A 98 -1.32 -3.51 12.33
N ASP A 99 -2.46 -2.90 12.59
CA ASP A 99 -3.23 -3.16 13.82
C ASP A 99 -3.93 -4.52 13.76
N ASN A 100 -4.09 -5.15 14.94
CA ASN A 100 -4.96 -6.32 15.13
C ASN A 100 -6.32 -5.94 15.74
N ASP A 101 -6.49 -4.65 16.10
CA ASP A 101 -7.65 -4.10 16.78
C ASP A 101 -8.19 -2.92 15.96
N LYS A 102 -9.39 -3.10 15.41
CA LYS A 102 -10.03 -2.11 14.56
C LYS A 102 -10.34 -0.81 15.30
N ASP A 103 -10.80 -0.91 16.54
CA ASP A 103 -11.24 0.28 17.29
C ASP A 103 -10.05 1.19 17.62
N LYS A 104 -8.91 0.59 18.02
CA LYS A 104 -7.66 1.34 18.24
C LYS A 104 -7.15 1.99 16.96
N TRP A 105 -7.23 1.28 15.86
CA TRP A 105 -6.85 1.81 14.54
C TRP A 105 -7.72 3.00 14.15
N VAL A 106 -9.06 2.87 14.20
CA VAL A 106 -10.00 3.97 13.86
C VAL A 106 -9.79 5.17 14.78
N LYS A 107 -9.66 4.94 16.08
CA LYS A 107 -9.37 6.01 17.05
C LYS A 107 -8.09 6.77 16.71
N ALA A 108 -7.03 6.05 16.31
CA ALA A 108 -5.76 6.69 15.97
C ALA A 108 -5.85 7.52 14.67
N ILE A 109 -6.67 7.11 13.69
CA ILE A 109 -6.95 7.90 12.48
C ILE A 109 -7.56 9.25 12.86
N GLU A 110 -8.55 9.24 13.76
CA GLU A 110 -9.22 10.44 14.23
C GLU A 110 -8.28 11.36 15.03
N GLU A 111 -7.54 10.79 16.01
CA GLU A 111 -6.61 11.52 16.86
C GLU A 111 -5.47 12.21 16.06
N ASP A 112 -4.97 11.56 15.00
CA ASP A 112 -3.90 12.10 14.17
C ASP A 112 -4.41 12.97 13.01
N GLY A 113 -5.74 13.13 12.87
CA GLY A 113 -6.34 13.92 11.81
C GLY A 113 -6.01 13.42 10.40
N LEU A 114 -6.02 12.12 10.19
CA LEU A 114 -5.74 11.51 8.88
C LEU A 114 -6.98 11.64 7.99
N ILE A 115 -7.03 12.71 7.19
CA ILE A 115 -8.23 13.25 6.53
C ILE A 115 -8.61 12.59 5.19
N TRP A 116 -7.91 11.57 4.75
CA TRP A 116 -8.24 10.80 3.53
C TRP A 116 -9.08 9.57 3.88
N ASP A 117 -9.79 8.99 2.90
CA ASP A 117 -10.71 7.88 3.10
C ASP A 117 -10.09 6.50 2.87
N THR A 118 -8.86 6.46 2.36
CA THR A 118 -8.16 5.24 1.92
C THR A 118 -7.33 4.61 3.03
N HIS A 119 -7.99 4.30 4.14
CA HIS A 119 -7.42 3.55 5.27
C HIS A 119 -7.83 2.10 5.16
N VAL A 120 -6.86 1.18 5.13
CA VAL A 120 -7.08 -0.25 4.92
C VAL A 120 -6.26 -1.11 5.89
N SER A 121 -6.77 -2.30 6.21
CA SER A 121 -6.07 -3.30 7.02
C SER A 121 -6.60 -4.70 6.74
N ASP A 122 -5.78 -5.73 7.00
CA ASP A 122 -6.23 -7.12 7.12
C ASP A 122 -6.39 -7.56 8.58
N LEU A 123 -6.11 -6.66 9.53
CA LEU A 123 -6.12 -6.88 10.97
C LEU A 123 -5.27 -8.09 11.42
N LYS A 124 -4.21 -8.39 10.65
CA LYS A 124 -3.29 -9.50 10.92
C LYS A 124 -1.92 -9.06 11.45
N GLY A 125 -1.75 -7.78 11.70
CA GLY A 125 -0.47 -7.24 12.15
C GLY A 125 0.66 -7.55 11.18
N TRP A 126 1.72 -8.16 11.70
CA TRP A 126 2.88 -8.55 10.90
C TRP A 126 2.66 -9.77 9.98
N ALA A 127 1.61 -10.57 10.22
CA ALA A 127 1.40 -11.86 9.55
C ALA A 127 0.66 -11.76 8.20
N GLY A 128 0.15 -10.61 7.82
CA GLY A 128 -0.66 -10.45 6.61
C GLY A 128 0.10 -9.72 5.50
N ILE A 129 -0.43 -8.55 5.16
CA ILE A 129 0.09 -7.70 4.09
C ILE A 129 1.56 -7.29 4.32
N ALA A 130 1.97 -7.11 5.58
CA ALA A 130 3.35 -6.82 5.92
C ALA A 130 4.32 -7.92 5.43
N GLN A 131 3.94 -9.18 5.63
CA GLN A 131 4.72 -10.32 5.17
C GLN A 131 4.78 -10.39 3.64
N LYS A 132 3.68 -10.10 2.94
CA LYS A 132 3.62 -10.07 1.47
C LYS A 132 4.66 -9.12 0.87
N PHE A 133 4.86 -7.95 1.47
CA PHE A 133 5.79 -6.93 0.99
C PHE A 133 7.12 -6.90 1.75
N ASP A 134 7.41 -7.93 2.53
CA ASP A 134 8.65 -8.06 3.32
C ASP A 134 8.91 -6.86 4.24
N ILE A 135 7.85 -6.27 4.81
CA ILE A 135 7.95 -5.14 5.73
C ILE A 135 8.55 -5.61 7.05
N LYS A 136 9.74 -5.13 7.39
CA LYS A 136 10.48 -5.51 8.61
C LYS A 136 10.32 -4.53 9.74
N SER A 137 9.94 -3.30 9.45
CA SER A 137 9.75 -2.24 10.43
C SER A 137 8.77 -1.19 9.92
N ILE A 138 8.13 -0.47 10.82
CA ILE A 138 7.29 0.68 10.53
C ILE A 138 7.78 1.91 11.31
N PRO A 139 7.59 3.14 10.76
CA PRO A 139 6.94 3.44 9.51
C PRO A 139 7.78 3.05 8.28
N THR A 140 7.14 2.46 7.27
CA THR A 140 7.73 2.19 5.96
C THR A 140 6.71 2.56 4.90
N ASN A 141 7.14 3.15 3.78
CA ASN A 141 6.24 3.49 2.70
C ASN A 141 6.88 3.27 1.33
N PHE A 142 6.01 3.14 0.33
CA PHE A 142 6.34 3.13 -1.09
C PHE A 142 5.62 4.29 -1.77
N LEU A 143 6.38 5.18 -2.40
CA LEU A 143 5.82 6.19 -3.29
C LEU A 143 5.81 5.62 -4.71
N ILE A 144 4.62 5.52 -5.32
CA ILE A 144 4.43 5.00 -6.68
C ILE A 144 3.89 6.09 -7.61
N ASN A 145 4.33 6.07 -8.85
CA ASN A 145 3.84 6.98 -9.88
C ASN A 145 2.52 6.49 -10.49
N GLY A 146 1.91 7.27 -11.38
CA GLY A 146 0.64 6.93 -12.04
C GLY A 146 0.68 5.66 -12.90
N GLU A 147 1.86 5.15 -13.20
CA GLU A 147 2.05 3.87 -13.92
C GLU A 147 2.21 2.68 -12.95
N GLY A 148 2.17 2.91 -11.63
CA GLY A 148 2.36 1.88 -10.61
C GLY A 148 3.82 1.51 -10.35
N THR A 149 4.78 2.33 -10.79
CA THR A 149 6.21 2.11 -10.55
C THR A 149 6.64 2.77 -9.26
N VAL A 150 7.39 2.07 -8.43
CA VAL A 150 7.97 2.58 -7.19
C VAL A 150 9.05 3.61 -7.51
N VAL A 151 8.88 4.83 -7.04
CA VAL A 151 9.80 5.96 -7.25
C VAL A 151 10.49 6.42 -5.97
N GLY A 152 10.10 5.86 -4.82
CA GLY A 152 10.73 6.11 -3.55
C GLY A 152 10.29 5.12 -2.48
N ILE A 153 11.15 4.88 -1.49
CA ILE A 153 10.93 3.95 -0.38
C ILE A 153 11.38 4.61 0.92
N GLY A 154 10.60 4.45 2.00
CA GLY A 154 10.95 4.95 3.32
C GLY A 154 11.11 6.46 3.39
N LEU A 155 10.30 7.19 2.62
CA LEU A 155 10.33 8.66 2.55
C LEU A 155 9.64 9.26 3.78
N ARG A 156 10.30 10.24 4.43
CA ARG A 156 9.77 10.90 5.64
C ARG A 156 10.05 12.39 5.61
N GLY A 157 9.14 13.18 6.22
CA GLY A 157 9.29 14.62 6.37
C GLY A 157 9.65 15.33 5.06
N GLU A 158 10.74 16.08 5.07
CA GLU A 158 11.20 16.82 3.89
C GLU A 158 11.54 15.91 2.70
N ARG A 159 12.09 14.70 2.94
CA ARG A 159 12.39 13.77 1.85
C ARG A 159 11.15 13.34 1.08
N LEU A 160 10.00 13.17 1.76
CA LEU A 160 8.72 12.90 1.09
C LEU A 160 8.30 14.11 0.24
N MET A 161 8.40 15.31 0.80
CA MET A 161 8.06 16.54 0.09
C MET A 161 8.94 16.76 -1.13
N ASP A 162 10.24 16.53 -1.02
CA ASP A 162 11.19 16.65 -2.12
C ASP A 162 10.96 15.61 -3.23
N ALA A 163 10.64 14.36 -2.85
CA ALA A 163 10.28 13.33 -3.82
C ALA A 163 9.03 13.72 -4.61
N LEU A 164 7.97 14.17 -3.93
CA LEU A 164 6.73 14.64 -4.56
C LEU A 164 6.93 15.88 -5.45
N LYS A 165 7.83 16.77 -5.07
CA LYS A 165 8.18 17.98 -5.87
C LYS A 165 8.87 17.62 -7.18
N LYS A 166 9.64 16.53 -7.21
CA LYS A 166 10.39 16.07 -8.41
C LYS A 166 9.53 15.33 -9.43
N LEU A 167 8.33 14.83 -9.06
CA LEU A 167 7.36 14.19 -9.95
C LEU A 167 6.56 15.22 -10.75
#